data_d609f8e6a1e2ecf59a9a43b963eca967
#
_entry.id   d609f8e6a1e2ecf59a9a43b963eca967
#
_cell.length_a   1.000
_cell.length_b   1.000
_cell.length_c   1.000
_cell.angle_alpha   90.00
_cell.angle_beta   90.00
_cell.angle_gamma   90.00
#
_symmetry.space_group_name_H-M   'P 1'
#
loop_
_entity.id
_entity.type
_entity.pdbx_description
1 polymer ?
#
loop_
_entity_poly.entity_id
_entity_poly.type
_entity_poly.pdbx_seq_one_letter_code
_entity_poly.pdbx_strand_id
1 'polypeptide(L)'
;MSNVRPLAELRAVREPGKRMRSRLLDAAVELFKAQGLAGVAVADIAAAAGAFPSQITYYFRTKEALFVEAACREMLYVARQAETSAAQALTGSDYNRRLVEAVIGSPGLALFVEALSLTRRRQDLAPLIERTFDRLHSQGDRAYAETKAQHGWSGGDDPATTARRFWTLALGVALRDGATGATGQEAVDEMLALLRHSGAGPRAAHSPGEN
;
A
#
# COMPACT_ATOMS: atom_id res chain seq x y z
N MET A 1 33.55 -24.54 -26.98
CA MET A 1 33.91 -23.14 -26.60
C MET A 1 32.65 -22.45 -26.10
N SER A 2 32.45 -22.42 -24.78
CA SER A 2 31.30 -21.78 -24.15
C SER A 2 31.43 -20.25 -24.21
N ASN A 3 30.53 -19.61 -24.93
CA ASN A 3 30.45 -18.16 -25.07
C ASN A 3 29.74 -17.57 -23.83
N VAL A 4 30.48 -17.39 -22.74
CA VAL A 4 29.99 -16.70 -21.53
C VAL A 4 29.98 -15.21 -21.81
N ARG A 5 28.80 -14.63 -22.06
CA ARG A 5 28.66 -13.17 -22.21
C ARG A 5 29.12 -12.46 -20.93
N PRO A 6 29.90 -11.38 -21.02
CA PRO A 6 30.36 -10.62 -19.86
C PRO A 6 29.17 -10.09 -19.04
N LEU A 7 29.28 -10.10 -17.71
CA LEU A 7 28.24 -9.60 -16.76
C LEU A 7 27.83 -8.14 -17.05
N ALA A 8 28.71 -7.32 -17.60
CA ALA A 8 28.43 -5.97 -18.02
C ALA A 8 27.44 -5.89 -19.20
N GLU A 9 27.57 -6.78 -20.20
CA GLU A 9 26.63 -6.86 -21.33
C GLU A 9 25.25 -7.37 -20.87
N LEU A 10 25.19 -8.33 -19.96
CA LEU A 10 23.93 -8.79 -19.36
C LEU A 10 23.22 -7.70 -18.53
N ARG A 11 23.97 -6.82 -17.86
CA ARG A 11 23.42 -5.64 -17.18
C ARG A 11 22.89 -4.62 -18.19
N ALA A 12 23.63 -4.32 -19.25
CA ALA A 12 23.22 -3.36 -20.27
C ALA A 12 21.96 -3.76 -21.00
N VAL A 13 21.74 -5.06 -21.25
CA VAL A 13 20.51 -5.60 -21.90
C VAL A 13 19.31 -5.61 -20.95
N ARG A 14 19.53 -5.75 -19.63
CA ARG A 14 18.44 -5.77 -18.62
C ARG A 14 17.87 -4.40 -18.28
N GLU A 15 18.65 -3.35 -18.37
CA GLU A 15 18.24 -1.98 -18.00
C GLU A 15 17.14 -1.38 -18.90
N PRO A 16 17.19 -1.49 -20.25
CA PRO A 16 16.10 -1.03 -21.10
C PRO A 16 14.78 -1.75 -20.81
N GLY A 17 14.84 -3.07 -20.55
CA GLY A 17 13.66 -3.88 -20.21
C GLY A 17 13.03 -3.47 -18.88
N LYS A 18 13.80 -3.20 -17.86
CA LYS A 18 13.32 -2.70 -16.57
C LYS A 18 12.68 -1.32 -16.70
N ARG A 19 13.30 -0.42 -17.47
CA ARG A 19 12.75 0.91 -17.73
C ARG A 19 11.42 0.83 -18.47
N MET A 20 11.31 -0.01 -19.49
CA MET A 20 10.05 -0.20 -20.22
C MET A 20 8.97 -0.74 -19.30
N ARG A 21 9.28 -1.77 -18.51
CA ARG A 21 8.34 -2.34 -17.53
C ARG A 21 7.87 -1.30 -16.50
N SER A 22 8.77 -0.43 -16.02
CA SER A 22 8.41 0.67 -15.12
C SER A 22 7.47 1.66 -15.79
N ARG A 23 7.76 2.10 -17.03
CA ARG A 23 6.90 3.01 -17.77
C ARG A 23 5.48 2.44 -17.99
N LEU A 24 5.38 1.16 -18.29
CA LEU A 24 4.08 0.49 -18.42
C LEU A 24 3.31 0.49 -17.10
N LEU A 25 3.99 0.26 -15.97
CA LEU A 25 3.37 0.34 -14.65
C LEU A 25 2.97 1.77 -14.28
N ASP A 26 3.80 2.78 -14.59
CA ASP A 26 3.48 4.18 -14.34
C ASP A 26 2.22 4.60 -15.12
N ALA A 27 2.17 4.29 -16.41
CA ALA A 27 1.00 4.56 -17.25
C ALA A 27 -0.26 3.81 -16.77
N ALA A 28 -0.09 2.55 -16.38
CA ALA A 28 -1.18 1.73 -15.86
C ALA A 28 -1.78 2.28 -14.56
N VAL A 29 -0.94 2.72 -13.61
CA VAL A 29 -1.40 3.32 -12.35
C VAL A 29 -2.28 4.53 -12.63
N GLU A 30 -1.85 5.46 -13.48
CA GLU A 30 -2.62 6.68 -13.77
C GLU A 30 -3.95 6.38 -14.46
N LEU A 31 -3.95 5.49 -15.44
CA LEU A 31 -5.17 5.12 -16.16
C LEU A 31 -6.14 4.35 -15.24
N PHE A 32 -5.65 3.41 -14.44
CA PHE A 32 -6.51 2.64 -13.54
C PHE A 32 -7.08 3.50 -12.40
N LYS A 33 -6.33 4.47 -11.88
CA LYS A 33 -6.87 5.45 -10.91
C LYS A 33 -8.01 6.29 -11.50
N ALA A 34 -7.91 6.63 -12.77
CA ALA A 34 -8.90 7.47 -13.44
C ALA A 34 -10.17 6.70 -13.89
N GLN A 35 -10.03 5.43 -14.31
CA GLN A 35 -11.09 4.72 -15.05
C GLN A 35 -11.40 3.31 -14.51
N GLY A 36 -10.69 2.85 -13.47
CA GLY A 36 -10.81 1.49 -12.95
C GLY A 36 -10.30 0.40 -13.91
N LEU A 37 -10.33 -0.84 -13.47
CA LEU A 37 -9.87 -1.98 -14.29
C LEU A 37 -10.72 -2.16 -15.56
N ALA A 38 -12.03 -2.01 -15.44
CA ALA A 38 -12.94 -2.27 -16.58
C ALA A 38 -12.83 -1.21 -17.68
N GLY A 39 -12.59 0.05 -17.30
CA GLY A 39 -12.60 1.20 -18.22
C GLY A 39 -11.32 1.34 -19.07
N VAL A 40 -10.25 0.63 -18.75
CA VAL A 40 -8.93 0.79 -19.42
C VAL A 40 -8.68 -0.35 -20.39
N ALA A 41 -8.34 -0.03 -21.65
CA ALA A 41 -7.86 -1.01 -22.60
C ALA A 41 -6.33 -1.19 -22.56
N VAL A 42 -5.83 -2.38 -22.91
CA VAL A 42 -4.39 -2.66 -23.02
C VAL A 42 -3.71 -1.72 -24.00
N ALA A 43 -4.40 -1.36 -25.09
CA ALA A 43 -3.90 -0.43 -26.09
C ALA A 43 -3.66 0.98 -25.54
N ASP A 44 -4.52 1.45 -24.63
CA ASP A 44 -4.40 2.78 -24.02
C ASP A 44 -3.18 2.86 -23.12
N ILE A 45 -2.94 1.80 -22.31
CA ILE A 45 -1.75 1.71 -21.45
C ILE A 45 -0.49 1.69 -22.30
N ALA A 46 -0.49 0.90 -23.38
CA ALA A 46 0.67 0.80 -24.28
C ALA A 46 0.96 2.16 -24.93
N ALA A 47 -0.06 2.85 -25.45
CA ALA A 47 0.07 4.17 -26.03
C ALA A 47 0.61 5.21 -25.04
N ALA A 48 0.06 5.27 -23.83
CA ALA A 48 0.50 6.17 -22.76
C ALA A 48 1.95 5.91 -22.33
N ALA A 49 2.40 4.65 -22.37
CA ALA A 49 3.78 4.27 -22.07
C ALA A 49 4.76 4.43 -23.25
N GLY A 50 4.29 4.81 -24.44
CA GLY A 50 5.10 4.79 -25.67
C GLY A 50 5.62 3.39 -25.99
N ALA A 51 4.74 2.39 -25.92
CA ALA A 51 5.02 0.98 -26.06
C ALA A 51 4.05 0.30 -27.05
N PHE A 52 4.34 -0.94 -27.41
CA PHE A 52 3.40 -1.77 -28.17
C PHE A 52 2.58 -2.66 -27.22
N PRO A 53 1.30 -2.97 -27.54
CA PRO A 53 0.45 -3.86 -26.72
C PRO A 53 1.09 -5.21 -26.41
N SER A 54 1.88 -5.76 -27.34
CA SER A 54 2.62 -7.02 -27.14
C SER A 54 3.63 -6.97 -25.99
N GLN A 55 4.14 -5.78 -25.63
CA GLN A 55 5.05 -5.62 -24.49
C GLN A 55 4.32 -5.81 -23.16
N ILE A 56 3.03 -5.43 -23.07
CA ILE A 56 2.22 -5.70 -21.87
C ILE A 56 2.07 -7.22 -21.70
N THR A 57 1.72 -7.94 -22.76
CA THR A 57 1.62 -9.39 -22.72
C THR A 57 2.97 -10.05 -22.37
N TYR A 58 4.07 -9.51 -22.88
CA TYR A 58 5.41 -10.00 -22.59
C TYR A 58 5.80 -9.83 -21.10
N TYR A 59 5.54 -8.66 -20.50
CA TYR A 59 5.96 -8.36 -19.13
C TYR A 59 4.99 -8.82 -18.04
N PHE A 60 3.69 -8.81 -18.34
CA PHE A 60 2.62 -9.01 -17.33
C PHE A 60 1.68 -10.16 -17.66
N ARG A 61 1.71 -10.68 -18.86
CA ARG A 61 0.86 -11.75 -19.41
C ARG A 61 -0.61 -11.33 -19.62
N THR A 62 -1.26 -10.74 -18.61
CA THR A 62 -2.66 -10.31 -18.66
C THR A 62 -2.83 -8.89 -18.14
N LYS A 63 -3.95 -8.24 -18.48
CA LYS A 63 -4.34 -6.93 -17.97
C LYS A 63 -4.57 -6.98 -16.46
N GLU A 64 -5.16 -8.05 -15.97
CA GLU A 64 -5.41 -8.27 -14.55
C GLU A 64 -4.11 -8.39 -13.73
N ALA A 65 -3.12 -9.07 -14.26
CA ALA A 65 -1.81 -9.17 -13.60
C ALA A 65 -1.09 -7.81 -13.56
N LEU A 66 -1.16 -7.04 -14.65
CA LEU A 66 -0.67 -5.66 -14.68
C LEU A 66 -1.42 -4.79 -13.67
N PHE A 67 -2.75 -4.93 -13.58
CA PHE A 67 -3.59 -4.18 -12.64
C PHE A 67 -3.18 -4.46 -11.18
N VAL A 68 -3.11 -5.73 -10.78
CA VAL A 68 -2.73 -6.10 -9.41
C VAL A 68 -1.33 -5.60 -9.08
N GLU A 69 -0.38 -5.69 -10.01
CA GLU A 69 0.97 -5.20 -9.78
C GLU A 69 1.04 -3.66 -9.69
N ALA A 70 0.27 -2.96 -10.52
CA ALA A 70 0.14 -1.50 -10.46
C ALA A 70 -0.46 -1.05 -9.13
N ALA A 71 -1.55 -1.70 -8.68
CA ALA A 71 -2.19 -1.42 -7.40
C ALA A 71 -1.25 -1.67 -6.20
N CYS A 72 -0.53 -2.79 -6.21
CA CYS A 72 0.47 -3.10 -5.18
C CYS A 72 1.59 -2.05 -5.11
N ARG A 73 2.09 -1.64 -6.26
CA ARG A 73 3.14 -0.62 -6.36
C ARG A 73 2.66 0.74 -5.86
N GLU A 74 1.47 1.15 -6.28
CA GLU A 74 0.86 2.41 -5.86
C GLU A 74 0.62 2.42 -4.35
N MET A 75 0.09 1.33 -3.79
CA MET A 75 -0.13 1.24 -2.35
C MET A 75 1.18 1.37 -1.55
N LEU A 76 2.26 0.75 -1.99
CA LEU A 76 3.59 0.91 -1.38
C LEU A 76 4.15 2.33 -1.53
N TYR A 77 3.80 3.05 -2.59
CA TYR A 77 4.16 4.44 -2.76
C TYR A 77 3.37 5.33 -1.79
N VAL A 78 2.05 5.17 -1.71
CA VAL A 78 1.18 5.88 -0.76
C VAL A 78 1.65 5.67 0.68
N ALA A 79 1.94 4.43 1.07
CA ALA A 79 2.45 4.10 2.40
C ALA A 79 3.71 4.90 2.74
N ARG A 80 4.69 4.92 1.85
CA ARG A 80 5.94 5.68 2.06
C ARG A 80 5.72 7.18 2.18
N GLN A 81 4.82 7.76 1.38
CA GLN A 81 4.49 9.18 1.47
C GLN A 81 3.81 9.49 2.82
N ALA A 82 2.88 8.63 3.25
CA ALA A 82 2.22 8.73 4.53
C ALA A 82 3.21 8.65 5.70
N GLU A 83 4.11 7.67 5.69
CA GLU A 83 5.17 7.50 6.69
C GLU A 83 6.12 8.71 6.75
N THR A 84 6.52 9.24 5.59
CA THR A 84 7.38 10.44 5.50
C THR A 84 6.69 11.66 6.11
N SER A 85 5.39 11.85 5.87
CA SER A 85 4.60 12.92 6.47
C SER A 85 4.44 12.72 7.98
N ALA A 86 4.13 11.48 8.39
CA ALA A 86 3.92 11.13 9.79
C ALA A 86 5.18 11.24 10.64
N ALA A 87 6.36 10.99 10.07
CA ALA A 87 7.66 11.13 10.77
C ALA A 87 7.91 12.55 11.32
N GLN A 88 7.21 13.57 10.81
CA GLN A 88 7.30 14.95 11.29
C GLN A 88 6.35 15.24 12.46
N ALA A 89 5.57 14.26 12.92
CA ALA A 89 4.61 14.43 14.00
C ALA A 89 5.31 14.53 15.36
N LEU A 90 4.86 15.45 16.20
CA LEU A 90 5.41 15.63 17.55
C LEU A 90 4.75 14.72 18.59
N THR A 91 3.58 14.17 18.29
CA THR A 91 2.82 13.28 19.18
C THR A 91 2.34 12.05 18.43
N GLY A 92 2.13 10.94 19.15
CA GLY A 92 1.57 9.71 18.55
C GLY A 92 0.16 9.91 17.97
N SER A 93 -0.63 10.83 18.54
CA SER A 93 -1.95 11.18 17.99
C SER A 93 -1.84 11.91 16.65
N ASP A 94 -0.89 12.84 16.51
CA ASP A 94 -0.64 13.54 15.25
C ASP A 94 -0.04 12.60 14.19
N TYR A 95 0.84 11.69 14.62
CA TYR A 95 1.37 10.62 13.76
C TYR A 95 0.24 9.80 13.14
N ASN A 96 -0.67 9.28 13.96
CA ASN A 96 -1.80 8.50 13.47
C ASN A 96 -2.70 9.31 12.54
N ARG A 97 -2.98 10.57 12.87
CA ARG A 97 -3.80 11.43 12.01
C ARG A 97 -3.19 11.60 10.63
N ARG A 98 -1.90 11.95 10.53
CA ARG A 98 -1.20 12.13 9.26
C ARG A 98 -1.20 10.86 8.42
N LEU A 99 -0.98 9.70 9.04
CA LEU A 99 -1.08 8.41 8.35
C LEU A 99 -2.48 8.18 7.80
N VAL A 100 -3.51 8.37 8.62
CA VAL A 100 -4.91 8.12 8.22
C VAL A 100 -5.33 9.05 7.09
N GLU A 101 -5.09 10.36 7.22
CA GLU A 101 -5.42 11.35 6.20
C GLU A 101 -4.74 11.03 4.85
N ALA A 102 -3.47 10.65 4.88
CA ALA A 102 -2.72 10.35 3.67
C ALA A 102 -3.17 9.03 3.00
N VAL A 103 -3.58 8.03 3.78
CA VAL A 103 -3.93 6.70 3.25
C VAL A 103 -5.40 6.62 2.86
N ILE A 104 -6.33 7.02 3.74
CA ILE A 104 -7.78 6.86 3.53
C ILE A 104 -8.28 7.69 2.34
N GLY A 105 -7.80 8.92 2.18
CA GLY A 105 -8.15 9.79 1.04
C GLY A 105 -7.45 9.42 -0.29
N SER A 106 -6.62 8.39 -0.29
CA SER A 106 -5.78 8.05 -1.45
C SER A 106 -6.53 7.19 -2.47
N PRO A 107 -6.54 7.58 -3.77
CA PRO A 107 -7.03 6.69 -4.84
C PRO A 107 -6.29 5.35 -4.90
N GLY A 108 -5.04 5.30 -4.41
CA GLY A 108 -4.23 4.09 -4.34
C GLY A 108 -4.81 3.03 -3.41
N LEU A 109 -5.45 3.44 -2.31
CA LEU A 109 -6.12 2.51 -1.40
C LEU A 109 -7.34 1.86 -2.05
N ALA A 110 -8.17 2.64 -2.75
CA ALA A 110 -9.33 2.11 -3.49
C ALA A 110 -8.89 1.12 -4.57
N LEU A 111 -7.84 1.46 -5.32
CA LEU A 111 -7.24 0.59 -6.33
C LEU A 111 -6.74 -0.73 -5.71
N PHE A 112 -6.12 -0.66 -4.54
CA PHE A 112 -5.62 -1.84 -3.85
C PHE A 112 -6.74 -2.74 -3.32
N VAL A 113 -7.84 -2.16 -2.81
CA VAL A 113 -9.05 -2.91 -2.40
C VAL A 113 -9.68 -3.64 -3.60
N GLU A 114 -9.73 -3.00 -4.78
CA GLU A 114 -10.20 -3.66 -6.01
C GLU A 114 -9.27 -4.82 -6.40
N ALA A 115 -7.96 -4.65 -6.29
CA ALA A 115 -6.98 -5.72 -6.55
C ALA A 115 -7.14 -6.89 -5.59
N LEU A 116 -7.40 -6.65 -4.29
CA LEU A 116 -7.73 -7.68 -3.31
C LEU A 116 -8.99 -8.48 -3.70
N SER A 117 -10.03 -7.77 -4.14
CA SER A 117 -11.28 -8.39 -4.59
C SER A 117 -11.07 -9.26 -5.84
N LEU A 118 -10.24 -8.81 -6.77
CA LEU A 118 -9.90 -9.56 -7.98
C LEU A 118 -9.15 -10.86 -7.66
N THR A 119 -8.21 -10.84 -6.70
CA THR A 119 -7.40 -12.03 -6.37
C THR A 119 -8.23 -13.17 -5.76
N ARG A 120 -9.44 -12.91 -5.25
CA ARG A 120 -10.38 -13.97 -4.84
C ARG A 120 -10.77 -14.89 -6.00
N ARG A 121 -10.76 -14.38 -7.24
CA ARG A 121 -11.04 -15.13 -8.48
C ARG A 121 -9.78 -15.50 -9.25
N ARG A 122 -8.67 -14.82 -8.98
CA ARG A 122 -7.38 -14.98 -9.64
C ARG A 122 -6.31 -15.32 -8.60
N GLN A 123 -6.41 -16.54 -8.05
CA GLN A 123 -5.51 -17.04 -7.00
C GLN A 123 -4.04 -17.06 -7.44
N ASP A 124 -3.77 -17.14 -8.73
CA ASP A 124 -2.44 -17.05 -9.32
C ASP A 124 -1.74 -15.70 -9.05
N LEU A 125 -2.52 -14.64 -8.71
CA LEU A 125 -2.03 -13.31 -8.39
C LEU A 125 -1.88 -13.06 -6.88
N ALA A 126 -2.39 -13.94 -6.02
CA ALA A 126 -2.31 -13.80 -4.55
C ALA A 126 -0.89 -13.57 -4.02
N PRO A 127 0.18 -14.22 -4.55
CA PRO A 127 1.55 -13.97 -4.08
C PRO A 127 2.04 -12.52 -4.27
N LEU A 128 1.45 -11.73 -5.17
CA LEU A 128 1.75 -10.30 -5.30
C LEU A 128 1.20 -9.52 -4.10
N ILE A 129 -0.02 -9.83 -3.71
CA ILE A 129 -0.69 -9.23 -2.56
C ILE A 129 0.03 -9.59 -1.26
N GLU A 130 0.34 -10.87 -1.05
CA GLU A 130 1.05 -11.35 0.14
C GLU A 130 2.37 -10.60 0.36
N ARG A 131 3.23 -10.55 -0.67
CA ARG A 131 4.48 -9.78 -0.61
C ARG A 131 4.27 -8.29 -0.36
N THR A 132 3.16 -7.73 -0.82
CA THR A 132 2.83 -6.33 -0.58
C THR A 132 2.47 -6.11 0.89
N PHE A 133 1.65 -6.98 1.48
CA PHE A 133 1.36 -6.92 2.91
C PHE A 133 2.61 -7.08 3.78
N ASP A 134 3.49 -8.04 3.46
CA ASP A 134 4.75 -8.22 4.19
C ASP A 134 5.58 -6.93 4.19
N ARG A 135 5.61 -6.23 3.06
CA ARG A 135 6.32 -4.96 2.94
C ARG A 135 5.63 -3.82 3.68
N LEU A 136 4.32 -3.69 3.58
CA LEU A 136 3.54 -2.68 4.30
C LEU A 136 3.70 -2.85 5.82
N HIS A 137 3.62 -4.08 6.32
CA HIS A 137 3.80 -4.38 7.74
C HIS A 137 5.22 -4.10 8.21
N SER A 138 6.24 -4.60 7.50
CA SER A 138 7.63 -4.41 7.91
C SER A 138 8.12 -2.96 7.78
N GLN A 139 7.63 -2.20 6.81
CA GLN A 139 7.95 -0.78 6.66
C GLN A 139 7.24 0.04 7.73
N GLY A 140 5.95 -0.17 7.96
CA GLY A 140 5.19 0.53 8.98
C GLY A 140 5.70 0.26 10.40
N ASP A 141 6.06 -1.02 10.71
CA ASP A 141 6.73 -1.40 11.96
C ASP A 141 7.98 -0.56 12.19
N ARG A 142 8.88 -0.52 11.21
CA ARG A 142 10.14 0.23 11.28
C ARG A 142 9.90 1.73 11.41
N ALA A 143 9.07 2.31 10.55
CA ALA A 143 8.78 3.74 10.55
C ALA A 143 8.20 4.21 11.89
N TYR A 144 7.26 3.44 12.46
CA TYR A 144 6.68 3.76 13.77
C TYR A 144 7.71 3.60 14.89
N ALA A 145 8.50 2.53 14.91
CA ALA A 145 9.54 2.29 15.90
C ALA A 145 10.59 3.41 15.90
N GLU A 146 11.08 3.82 14.73
CA GLU A 146 12.04 4.91 14.55
C GLU A 146 11.48 6.25 15.07
N THR A 147 10.26 6.60 14.66
CA THR A 147 9.62 7.86 15.06
C THR A 147 9.36 7.88 16.58
N LYS A 148 8.85 6.77 17.13
CA LYS A 148 8.63 6.62 18.57
C LYS A 148 9.92 6.80 19.38
N ALA A 149 11.01 6.21 18.92
CA ALA A 149 12.33 6.35 19.56
C ALA A 149 12.88 7.79 19.47
N GLN A 150 12.76 8.43 18.30
CA GLN A 150 13.21 9.82 18.09
C GLN A 150 12.52 10.82 19.01
N HIS A 151 11.23 10.64 19.27
CA HIS A 151 10.43 11.55 20.09
C HIS A 151 10.26 11.09 21.54
N GLY A 152 10.84 9.96 21.94
CA GLY A 152 10.76 9.44 23.30
C GLY A 152 9.33 9.08 23.73
N TRP A 153 8.46 8.69 22.79
CA TRP A 153 7.07 8.33 23.13
C TRP A 153 7.04 7.05 23.94
N SER A 154 6.38 7.11 25.11
CA SER A 154 6.18 5.95 25.99
C SER A 154 4.77 5.39 25.85
N GLY A 155 4.62 4.09 26.13
CA GLY A 155 3.34 3.38 26.05
C GLY A 155 2.94 2.98 24.62
N GLY A 156 1.70 2.52 24.47
CA GLY A 156 1.17 1.99 23.20
C GLY A 156 1.57 0.54 22.95
N ASP A 157 0.96 -0.06 21.91
CA ASP A 157 1.29 -1.41 21.46
C ASP A 157 2.69 -1.48 20.84
N ASP A 158 3.17 -2.70 20.64
CA ASP A 158 4.40 -2.92 19.89
C ASP A 158 4.22 -2.45 18.42
N PRO A 159 5.30 -2.00 17.78
CA PRO A 159 5.24 -1.44 16.42
C PRO A 159 4.65 -2.38 15.38
N ALA A 160 4.95 -3.68 15.44
CA ALA A 160 4.45 -4.67 14.50
C ALA A 160 2.92 -4.86 14.62
N THR A 161 2.40 -4.92 15.83
CA THR A 161 0.96 -4.95 16.10
C THR A 161 0.28 -3.67 15.64
N THR A 162 0.90 -2.51 15.87
CA THR A 162 0.39 -1.20 15.43
C THR A 162 0.28 -1.14 13.90
N ALA A 163 1.31 -1.55 13.18
CA ALA A 163 1.31 -1.56 11.72
C ALA A 163 0.24 -2.50 11.14
N ARG A 164 0.11 -3.74 11.66
CA ARG A 164 -0.92 -4.68 11.21
C ARG A 164 -2.32 -4.17 11.46
N ARG A 165 -2.57 -3.62 12.65
CA ARG A 165 -3.86 -3.01 13.00
C ARG A 165 -4.22 -1.87 12.06
N PHE A 166 -3.27 -0.97 11.80
CA PHE A 166 -3.47 0.13 10.88
C PHE A 166 -3.97 -0.35 9.51
N TRP A 167 -3.27 -1.28 8.87
CA TRP A 167 -3.65 -1.77 7.55
C TRP A 167 -4.96 -2.56 7.55
N THR A 168 -5.24 -3.33 8.61
CA THR A 168 -6.51 -4.04 8.74
C THR A 168 -7.69 -3.08 8.81
N LEU A 169 -7.57 -2.03 9.62
CA LEU A 169 -8.61 -0.99 9.76
C LEU A 169 -8.75 -0.17 8.48
N ALA A 170 -7.65 0.26 7.86
CA ALA A 170 -7.68 1.05 6.62
C ALA A 170 -8.41 0.31 5.51
N LEU A 171 -8.14 -0.97 5.32
CA LEU A 171 -8.81 -1.80 4.31
C LEU A 171 -10.29 -2.03 4.64
N GLY A 172 -10.63 -2.25 5.92
CA GLY A 172 -12.01 -2.41 6.36
C GLY A 172 -12.84 -1.15 6.12
N VAL A 173 -12.31 0.01 6.50
CA VAL A 173 -12.95 1.31 6.26
C VAL A 173 -13.10 1.57 4.76
N ALA A 174 -12.04 1.42 3.97
CA ALA A 174 -12.08 1.66 2.53
C ALA A 174 -13.05 0.73 1.78
N LEU A 175 -13.13 -0.54 2.19
CA LEU A 175 -14.07 -1.50 1.60
C LEU A 175 -15.53 -1.10 1.88
N ARG A 176 -15.84 -0.69 3.11
CA ARG A 176 -17.18 -0.23 3.48
C ARG A 176 -17.54 1.04 2.75
N ASP A 177 -16.65 2.03 2.74
CA ASP A 177 -16.92 3.33 2.12
C ASP A 177 -17.13 3.22 0.61
N GLY A 178 -16.38 2.37 -0.06
CA GLY A 178 -16.61 2.03 -1.46
C GLY A 178 -17.98 1.41 -1.73
N ALA A 179 -18.57 0.75 -0.74
CA ALA A 179 -19.89 0.14 -0.83
C ALA A 179 -21.03 1.11 -0.45
N THR A 180 -20.79 2.07 0.44
CA THR A 180 -21.83 2.96 1.02
C THR A 180 -21.79 4.38 0.47
N GLY A 181 -20.73 4.77 -0.21
CA GLY A 181 -20.53 6.13 -0.71
C GLY A 181 -20.25 7.16 0.39
N ALA A 182 -19.70 6.72 1.54
CA ALA A 182 -19.33 7.62 2.63
C ALA A 182 -18.30 8.68 2.17
N THR A 183 -18.32 9.85 2.80
CA THR A 183 -17.36 10.92 2.47
C THR A 183 -15.96 10.57 3.02
N GLY A 184 -14.92 11.03 2.33
CA GLY A 184 -13.54 10.78 2.75
C GLY A 184 -13.25 11.29 4.17
N GLN A 185 -13.88 12.39 4.63
CA GLN A 185 -13.70 12.92 5.98
C GLN A 185 -14.36 12.03 7.05
N GLU A 186 -15.54 11.48 6.80
CA GLU A 186 -16.19 10.54 7.70
C GLU A 186 -15.37 9.28 7.89
N ALA A 187 -14.76 8.76 6.82
CA ALA A 187 -13.86 7.63 6.85
C ALA A 187 -12.60 7.90 7.70
N VAL A 188 -12.00 9.07 7.56
CA VAL A 188 -10.85 9.51 8.37
C VAL A 188 -11.22 9.56 9.85
N ASP A 189 -12.32 10.22 10.19
CA ASP A 189 -12.79 10.39 11.58
C ASP A 189 -13.07 9.05 12.24
N GLU A 190 -13.73 8.13 11.53
CA GLU A 190 -14.00 6.79 12.01
C GLU A 190 -12.73 5.99 12.22
N MET A 191 -11.82 5.96 11.26
CA MET A 191 -10.57 5.23 11.43
C MET A 191 -9.77 5.75 12.62
N LEU A 192 -9.72 7.07 12.82
CA LEU A 192 -9.10 7.68 13.99
C LEU A 192 -9.78 7.27 15.31
N ALA A 193 -11.11 7.16 15.32
CA ALA A 193 -11.86 6.67 16.48
C ALA A 193 -11.52 5.21 16.79
N LEU A 194 -11.49 4.33 15.78
CA LEU A 194 -11.12 2.93 15.92
C LEU A 194 -9.68 2.73 16.44
N LEU A 195 -8.74 3.52 15.93
CA LEU A 195 -7.34 3.47 16.39
C LEU A 195 -7.20 3.87 17.87
N ARG A 196 -7.97 4.87 18.35
CA ARG A 196 -7.96 5.28 19.76
C ARG A 196 -8.50 4.20 20.69
N HIS A 197 -9.60 3.56 20.33
CA HIS A 197 -10.25 2.52 21.15
C HIS A 197 -9.44 1.23 21.24
N SER A 198 -8.71 0.91 20.20
CA SER A 198 -7.90 -0.32 20.16
C SER A 198 -6.61 -0.25 21.00
N GLY A 199 -6.18 0.96 21.40
CA GLY A 199 -4.99 1.18 22.26
C GLY A 199 -5.27 1.14 23.77
N ALA A 200 -6.54 1.01 24.18
CA ALA A 200 -6.92 0.87 25.58
C ALA A 200 -6.92 -0.61 25.97
N GLY A 201 -5.74 -1.19 26.19
CA GLY A 201 -5.63 -2.44 26.92
C GLY A 201 -6.28 -2.33 28.31
N PRO A 202 -6.67 -3.45 28.98
CA PRO A 202 -7.32 -3.41 30.27
C PRO A 202 -6.42 -2.65 31.26
N ARG A 203 -6.94 -1.55 31.81
CA ARG A 203 -6.31 -0.88 32.95
C ARG A 203 -6.17 -1.92 34.05
N ALA A 204 -4.93 -2.14 34.50
CA ALA A 204 -4.68 -2.98 35.66
C ALA A 204 -5.65 -2.58 36.77
N ALA A 205 -6.38 -3.55 37.30
CA ALA A 205 -7.27 -3.36 38.43
C ALA A 205 -6.46 -2.73 39.58
N HIS A 206 -6.91 -1.59 40.03
CA HIS A 206 -6.41 -0.95 41.23
C HIS A 206 -6.66 -1.92 42.37
N SER A 207 -5.60 -2.51 42.93
CA SER A 207 -5.70 -3.27 44.18
C SER A 207 -6.11 -2.30 45.27
N PRO A 208 -7.22 -2.51 45.99
CA PRO A 208 -7.52 -1.70 47.16
C PRO A 208 -6.49 -2.04 48.23
N GLY A 209 -5.83 -0.99 48.74
CA GLY A 209 -4.85 -1.07 49.79
C GLY A 209 -5.44 -1.75 51.04
N GLU A 210 -4.67 -2.67 51.54
CA GLU A 210 -4.83 -3.14 52.90
C GLU A 210 -4.56 -2.00 53.89
N ASN A 211 -5.50 -1.87 54.80
CA ASN A 211 -5.43 -1.06 55.96
C ASN A 211 -4.95 -1.92 57.15
#